data_876528146c625b97c8a9788458df1db4
#
_entry.id   876528146c625b97c8a9788458df1db4
#
_cell.length_a   1.000
_cell.length_b   1.000
_cell.length_c   1.000
_cell.angle_alpha   90.00
_cell.angle_beta   90.00
_cell.angle_gamma   90.00
#
_symmetry.space_group_name_H-M   'P 1'
#
loop_
_entity.id
_entity.type
_entity.pdbx_description
1 polymer ?
#
loop_
_entity_poly.entity_id
_entity_poly.type
_entity_poly.pdbx_seq_one_letter_code
_entity_poly.pdbx_strand_id
1 'polypeptide(L)'
;MPDTQLNAIVTQRIEESPGLVVLRVAPDGWALPEFKPGQFAVLGLPGTARRCLVSDLDEDEVPPPPKLIKRAYSIASSSVARAFLEFYIVLVPSGPLRPRLFALEPGERVWLSPKTSGMFTLEEVPPDKHVLFIGTGTGLAPYMSMLRTHLVCGSGPRYAVLHGARHSWDLGYRGELMTLQRLCNNFTYIPTISRPGEESAPW
;
A
#
# COMPACT_ATOMS: atom_id res chain seq x y z
N MET A 1 23.44 7.39 8.14
CA MET A 1 22.91 6.56 9.26
C MET A 1 23.30 5.12 8.98
N PRO A 2 23.63 4.31 9.99
CA PRO A 2 23.93 2.91 9.74
C PRO A 2 22.73 2.23 9.11
N ASP A 3 22.96 1.45 8.06
CA ASP A 3 21.95 0.84 7.17
C ASP A 3 21.05 -0.24 7.86
N THR A 4 21.21 -0.41 9.15
CA THR A 4 20.53 -1.41 9.99
C THR A 4 19.62 -0.83 11.07
N GLN A 5 19.69 0.49 11.32
CA GLN A 5 18.86 1.12 12.37
C GLN A 5 17.45 1.40 11.84
N LEU A 6 16.43 0.91 12.57
CA LEU A 6 15.03 1.24 12.29
C LEU A 6 14.82 2.75 12.48
N ASN A 7 14.37 3.44 11.43
CA ASN A 7 14.41 4.89 11.29
C ASN A 7 13.03 5.52 11.04
N ALA A 8 11.98 4.74 11.18
CA ALA A 8 10.60 5.18 10.99
C ALA A 8 9.67 4.45 11.96
N ILE A 9 8.49 5.01 12.17
CA ILE A 9 7.50 4.51 13.12
C ILE A 9 6.18 4.25 12.39
N VAL A 10 5.52 3.14 12.68
CA VAL A 10 4.15 2.87 12.26
C VAL A 10 3.21 3.81 13.04
N THR A 11 2.56 4.72 12.35
CA THR A 11 1.63 5.68 12.96
C THR A 11 0.18 5.23 12.92
N GLN A 12 -0.14 4.37 11.95
CA GLN A 12 -1.48 3.81 11.81
C GLN A 12 -1.41 2.43 11.14
N ARG A 13 -2.28 1.52 11.60
CA ARG A 13 -2.54 0.22 11.02
C ARG A 13 -4.04 0.06 10.84
N ILE A 14 -4.49 -0.20 9.63
CA ILE A 14 -5.90 -0.44 9.29
C ILE A 14 -5.97 -1.82 8.65
N GLU A 15 -6.75 -2.72 9.22
CA GLU A 15 -7.03 -4.03 8.65
C GLU A 15 -8.25 -3.91 7.73
N GLU A 16 -8.01 -4.00 6.42
CA GLU A 16 -9.06 -3.95 5.40
C GLU A 16 -9.78 -5.31 5.30
N SER A 17 -9.03 -6.41 5.46
CA SER A 17 -9.52 -7.78 5.58
C SER A 17 -8.46 -8.64 6.27
N PRO A 18 -8.76 -9.88 6.68
CA PRO A 18 -7.81 -10.73 7.43
C PRO A 18 -6.44 -10.95 6.76
N GLY A 19 -6.33 -10.71 5.48
CA GLY A 19 -5.08 -10.83 4.72
C GLY A 19 -4.59 -9.53 4.10
N LEU A 20 -5.13 -8.37 4.50
CA LEU A 20 -4.92 -7.11 3.81
C LEU A 20 -4.85 -5.94 4.79
N VAL A 21 -3.72 -5.25 4.82
CA VAL A 21 -3.47 -4.16 5.77
C VAL A 21 -2.98 -2.90 5.06
N VAL A 22 -3.42 -1.76 5.56
CA VAL A 22 -2.85 -0.44 5.25
C VAL A 22 -1.98 -0.02 6.42
N LEU A 23 -0.70 0.25 6.15
CA LEU A 23 0.24 0.78 7.13
C LEU A 23 0.62 2.21 6.76
N ARG A 24 0.53 3.14 7.72
CA ARG A 24 1.14 4.47 7.63
C ARG A 24 2.43 4.49 8.42
N VAL A 25 3.48 4.94 7.78
CA VAL A 25 4.83 4.96 8.34
C VAL A 25 5.38 6.38 8.25
N ALA A 26 5.72 6.95 9.39
CA ALA A 26 6.34 8.27 9.49
C ALA A 26 7.84 8.16 9.76
N PRO A 27 8.67 9.04 9.20
CA PRO A 27 10.09 9.09 9.50
C PRO A 27 10.31 9.52 10.96
N ASP A 28 11.38 9.01 11.57
CA ASP A 28 11.77 9.37 12.93
C ASP A 28 13.09 10.16 12.89
N GLY A 29 12.98 11.45 13.12
CA GLY A 29 14.13 12.36 13.14
C GLY A 29 14.69 12.77 11.77
N TRP A 30 13.94 12.51 10.67
CA TRP A 30 14.31 12.93 9.31
C TRP A 30 13.08 13.29 8.48
N ALA A 31 13.26 14.00 7.36
CA ALA A 31 12.16 14.41 6.48
C ALA A 31 12.00 13.41 5.31
N LEU A 32 10.75 13.12 4.95
CA LEU A 32 10.47 12.33 3.75
C LEU A 32 10.97 13.03 2.49
N PRO A 33 11.55 12.28 1.54
CA PRO A 33 11.90 12.84 0.25
C PRO A 33 10.64 13.21 -0.55
N GLU A 34 10.82 14.10 -1.50
CA GLU A 34 9.81 14.28 -2.54
C GLU A 34 9.70 13.01 -3.37
N PHE A 35 8.47 12.67 -3.75
CA PHE A 35 8.23 11.53 -4.62
C PHE A 35 7.13 11.84 -5.64
N LYS A 36 7.15 11.10 -6.75
CA LYS A 36 6.12 11.16 -7.78
C LYS A 36 5.06 10.08 -7.49
N PRO A 37 3.77 10.39 -7.62
CA PRO A 37 2.70 9.39 -7.46
C PRO A 37 2.95 8.18 -8.38
N GLY A 38 2.84 6.98 -7.81
CA GLY A 38 3.15 5.73 -8.49
C GLY A 38 4.52 5.14 -8.17
N GLN A 39 5.41 5.91 -7.54
CA GLN A 39 6.69 5.41 -7.05
C GLN A 39 6.52 4.48 -5.83
N PHE A 40 7.59 3.78 -5.49
CA PHE A 40 7.69 2.90 -4.34
C PHE A 40 8.79 3.35 -3.37
N ALA A 41 8.67 2.93 -2.14
CA ALA A 41 9.73 2.98 -1.14
C ALA A 41 10.05 1.55 -0.66
N VAL A 42 11.19 1.38 0.00
CA VAL A 42 11.59 0.10 0.55
C VAL A 42 11.32 0.08 2.04
N LEU A 43 10.61 -0.94 2.51
CA LEU A 43 10.45 -1.26 3.93
C LEU A 43 11.40 -2.40 4.31
N GLY A 44 11.85 -2.40 5.55
CA GLY A 44 12.72 -3.43 6.08
C GLY A 44 12.51 -3.71 7.56
N LEU A 45 12.67 -4.99 7.93
CA LEU A 45 12.69 -5.45 9.32
C LEU A 45 13.81 -6.47 9.50
N PRO A 46 14.36 -6.60 10.73
CA PRO A 46 15.29 -7.70 11.04
C PRO A 46 14.64 -9.06 10.78
N GLY A 47 15.42 -10.03 10.34
CA GLY A 47 14.94 -11.41 10.22
C GLY A 47 14.44 -11.97 11.56
N THR A 48 14.92 -11.44 12.67
CA THR A 48 14.48 -11.77 14.05
C THR A 48 13.20 -11.08 14.50
N ALA A 49 12.63 -10.16 13.71
CA ALA A 49 11.37 -9.51 14.05
C ALA A 49 10.23 -10.54 14.10
N ARG A 50 9.29 -10.34 15.04
CA ARG A 50 8.13 -11.25 15.19
C ARG A 50 7.32 -11.36 13.89
N ARG A 51 6.73 -12.53 13.68
CA ARG A 51 5.79 -12.80 12.59
C ARG A 51 4.36 -12.78 13.12
N CYS A 52 3.39 -12.55 12.27
CA CYS A 52 1.97 -12.65 12.64
C CYS A 52 1.58 -14.14 12.85
N LEU A 53 0.52 -14.35 13.64
CA LEU A 53 0.09 -15.69 14.06
C LEU A 53 -0.32 -16.63 12.91
N VAL A 54 -0.80 -16.08 11.81
CA VAL A 54 -1.26 -16.83 10.63
C VAL A 54 -0.14 -17.06 9.59
N SER A 55 1.10 -16.81 9.97
CA SER A 55 2.24 -17.09 9.10
C SER A 55 2.69 -18.54 9.21
N ASP A 56 3.19 -19.08 8.10
CA ASP A 56 3.88 -20.36 8.12
C ASP A 56 5.10 -20.27 9.04
N LEU A 57 5.43 -21.37 9.71
CA LEU A 57 6.67 -21.46 10.48
C LEU A 57 7.84 -21.31 9.50
N ASP A 58 8.89 -20.58 9.91
CA ASP A 58 10.14 -20.60 9.16
C ASP A 58 10.66 -22.07 9.23
N GLU A 59 10.72 -22.75 8.11
CA GLU A 59 11.23 -24.14 8.04
C GLU A 59 12.72 -24.23 8.36
N ASP A 60 13.41 -23.10 8.37
CA ASP A 60 14.82 -23.02 8.73
C ASP A 60 14.98 -23.01 10.26
N GLU A 61 15.46 -24.10 10.82
CA GLU A 61 15.86 -24.24 12.24
C GLU A 61 17.02 -23.27 12.63
N VAL A 62 17.58 -22.56 11.69
CA VAL A 62 18.65 -21.58 11.93
C VAL A 62 18.00 -20.24 12.26
N PRO A 63 18.31 -19.64 13.44
CA PRO A 63 17.78 -18.30 13.75
C PRO A 63 18.13 -17.34 12.60
N PRO A 64 17.13 -16.63 12.06
CA PRO A 64 17.36 -15.76 10.91
C PRO A 64 18.38 -14.69 11.31
N PRO A 65 19.28 -14.30 10.37
CA PRO A 65 20.31 -13.32 10.68
C PRO A 65 19.67 -11.98 11.10
N PRO A 66 20.32 -11.21 12.00
CA PRO A 66 19.83 -9.88 12.41
C PRO A 66 19.81 -8.86 11.27
N LYS A 67 20.24 -9.28 10.09
CA LYS A 67 20.24 -8.47 8.87
C LYS A 67 18.82 -8.07 8.47
N LEU A 68 18.65 -6.83 8.00
CA LEU A 68 17.37 -6.34 7.49
C LEU A 68 16.94 -7.11 6.24
N ILE A 69 15.73 -7.65 6.28
CA ILE A 69 15.01 -8.14 5.11
C ILE A 69 14.29 -6.93 4.51
N LYS A 70 14.67 -6.55 3.30
CA LYS A 70 14.16 -5.36 2.62
C LYS A 70 13.33 -5.73 1.40
N ARG A 71 12.18 -5.07 1.20
CA ARG A 71 11.33 -5.22 -0.01
C ARG A 71 10.72 -3.88 -0.41
N ALA A 72 10.52 -3.72 -1.70
CA ALA A 72 9.84 -2.56 -2.30
C ALA A 72 8.32 -2.68 -2.14
N TYR A 73 7.67 -1.56 -1.80
CA TYR A 73 6.22 -1.41 -1.71
C TYR A 73 5.82 -0.11 -2.38
N SER A 74 4.82 -0.18 -3.26
CA SER A 74 4.25 1.02 -3.87
C SER A 74 3.64 1.92 -2.81
N ILE A 75 3.86 3.22 -2.96
CA ILE A 75 3.31 4.24 -2.07
C ILE A 75 1.84 4.47 -2.46
N ALA A 76 0.95 4.47 -1.48
CA ALA A 76 -0.47 4.72 -1.66
C ALA A 76 -0.90 6.12 -1.20
N SER A 77 -0.11 6.80 -0.34
CA SER A 77 -0.38 8.18 0.07
C SER A 77 -0.19 9.16 -1.09
N SER A 78 -0.86 10.32 -0.98
CA SER A 78 -0.61 11.45 -1.88
C SER A 78 0.82 11.95 -1.75
N SER A 79 1.44 12.40 -2.86
CA SER A 79 2.79 12.98 -2.84
C SER A 79 2.87 14.33 -2.15
N VAL A 80 1.73 14.99 -1.92
CA VAL A 80 1.66 16.23 -1.13
C VAL A 80 1.56 15.98 0.37
N ALA A 81 1.26 14.76 0.80
CA ALA A 81 1.26 14.37 2.21
C ALA A 81 2.70 14.09 2.67
N ARG A 82 3.28 15.02 3.43
CA ARG A 82 4.69 14.99 3.84
C ARG A 82 4.93 14.36 5.22
N ALA A 83 3.87 14.01 5.94
CA ALA A 83 3.99 13.49 7.30
C ALA A 83 4.26 11.99 7.36
N PHE A 84 3.79 11.23 6.38
CA PHE A 84 3.90 9.77 6.34
C PHE A 84 3.86 9.23 4.92
N LEU A 85 4.33 8.01 4.74
CA LEU A 85 4.02 7.18 3.56
C LEU A 85 3.00 6.11 3.96
N GLU A 86 2.04 5.85 3.08
CA GLU A 86 1.05 4.80 3.24
C GLU A 86 1.36 3.64 2.30
N PHE A 87 1.25 2.43 2.82
CA PHE A 87 1.52 1.19 2.10
C PHE A 87 0.33 0.24 2.22
N TYR A 88 -0.07 -0.34 1.10
CA TYR A 88 -1.12 -1.32 1.00
C TYR A 88 -0.51 -2.71 0.81
N ILE A 89 -0.67 -3.59 1.79
CA ILE A 89 0.10 -4.81 1.91
C ILE A 89 -0.83 -6.01 2.04
N VAL A 90 -0.62 -7.04 1.20
CA VAL A 90 -1.27 -8.33 1.32
C VAL A 90 -0.37 -9.31 2.07
N LEU A 91 -0.94 -10.11 2.95
CA LEU A 91 -0.24 -11.19 3.64
C LEU A 91 0.16 -12.27 2.64
N VAL A 92 1.42 -12.70 2.74
CA VAL A 92 1.93 -13.93 2.16
C VAL A 92 2.54 -14.71 3.30
N PRO A 93 1.86 -15.75 3.80
CA PRO A 93 2.24 -16.45 5.03
C PRO A 93 3.66 -17.00 5.00
N SER A 94 4.12 -17.54 3.87
CA SER A 94 5.48 -18.09 3.66
C SER A 94 6.53 -17.01 3.36
N GLY A 95 6.15 -15.75 3.18
CA GLY A 95 7.09 -14.68 2.81
C GLY A 95 8.00 -14.26 3.97
N PRO A 96 9.26 -13.85 3.70
CA PRO A 96 10.20 -13.50 4.77
C PRO A 96 9.89 -12.16 5.45
N LEU A 97 9.28 -11.17 4.76
CA LEU A 97 9.04 -9.83 5.33
C LEU A 97 7.56 -9.56 5.62
N ARG A 98 6.63 -9.98 4.74
CA ARG A 98 5.22 -9.64 4.88
C ARG A 98 4.59 -10.09 6.20
N PRO A 99 4.81 -11.31 6.72
CA PRO A 99 4.31 -11.71 8.03
C PRO A 99 4.84 -10.84 9.18
N ARG A 100 6.05 -10.30 9.04
CA ARG A 100 6.65 -9.39 10.02
C ARG A 100 6.03 -8.00 9.95
N LEU A 101 5.74 -7.50 8.75
CA LEU A 101 5.00 -6.24 8.57
C LEU A 101 3.56 -6.33 9.09
N PHE A 102 2.92 -7.49 8.90
CA PHE A 102 1.58 -7.77 9.44
C PHE A 102 1.54 -7.85 10.97
N ALA A 103 2.65 -8.17 11.61
CA ALA A 103 2.77 -8.19 13.06
C ALA A 103 3.00 -6.81 13.68
N LEU A 104 3.29 -5.78 12.87
CA LEU A 104 3.55 -4.43 13.38
C LEU A 104 2.28 -3.78 13.91
N GLU A 105 2.42 -3.12 15.06
CA GLU A 105 1.41 -2.29 15.69
C GLU A 105 1.80 -0.81 15.66
N PRO A 106 0.85 0.11 15.80
CA PRO A 106 1.16 1.53 15.95
C PRO A 106 2.16 1.78 17.08
N GLY A 107 3.17 2.60 16.81
CA GLY A 107 4.29 2.89 17.73
C GLY A 107 5.52 2.02 17.48
N GLU A 108 5.40 0.89 16.79
CA GLU A 108 6.54 0.05 16.49
C GLU A 108 7.40 0.60 15.35
N ARG A 109 8.66 0.20 15.35
CA ARG A 109 9.67 0.73 14.43
C ARG A 109 9.87 -0.17 13.22
N VAL A 110 10.14 0.46 12.09
CA VAL A 110 10.44 -0.18 10.81
C VAL A 110 11.57 0.60 10.13
N TRP A 111 12.33 -0.05 9.28
CA TRP A 111 13.27 0.64 8.40
C TRP A 111 12.53 1.11 7.15
N LEU A 112 12.64 2.40 6.84
CA LEU A 112 12.10 3.02 5.64
C LEU A 112 13.25 3.60 4.82
N SER A 113 13.28 3.33 3.50
CA SER A 113 14.31 3.91 2.64
C SER A 113 14.19 5.43 2.60
N PRO A 114 15.34 6.15 2.67
CA PRO A 114 15.35 7.61 2.52
C PRO A 114 15.17 8.06 1.06
N LYS A 115 15.03 7.12 0.14
CA LYS A 115 14.83 7.36 -1.30
C LYS A 115 13.62 6.60 -1.79
N THR A 116 12.88 7.23 -2.69
CA THR A 116 11.82 6.63 -3.47
C THR A 116 12.32 6.32 -4.87
N SER A 117 11.71 5.39 -5.56
CA SER A 117 12.10 4.96 -6.91
C SER A 117 10.88 4.48 -7.70
N GLY A 118 11.04 4.30 -8.99
CA GLY A 118 10.01 3.79 -9.89
C GLY A 118 9.69 4.78 -11.00
N MET A 119 9.31 4.23 -12.15
CA MET A 119 8.98 4.98 -13.36
C MET A 119 7.48 4.91 -13.70
N PHE A 120 6.70 4.19 -12.91
CA PHE A 120 5.27 4.05 -13.12
C PHE A 120 4.52 5.30 -12.62
N THR A 121 4.58 6.38 -13.39
CA THR A 121 3.99 7.69 -13.07
C THR A 121 3.08 8.16 -14.22
N LEU A 122 2.33 9.24 -14.00
CA LEU A 122 1.51 9.85 -15.04
C LEU A 122 2.23 10.97 -15.83
N GLU A 123 3.53 11.16 -15.64
CA GLU A 123 4.26 12.28 -16.25
C GLU A 123 4.27 12.25 -17.79
N GLU A 124 4.26 11.06 -18.38
CA GLU A 124 4.23 10.89 -19.84
C GLU A 124 2.81 10.85 -20.42
N VAL A 125 1.79 10.88 -19.57
CA VAL A 125 0.40 10.90 -20.01
C VAL A 125 0.02 12.33 -20.41
N PRO A 126 -0.39 12.57 -21.66
CA PRO A 126 -0.80 13.90 -22.07
C PRO A 126 -1.96 14.44 -21.21
N PRO A 127 -1.95 15.73 -20.84
CA PRO A 127 -2.90 16.29 -19.87
C PRO A 127 -4.36 16.32 -20.34
N ASP A 128 -4.59 16.16 -21.64
CA ASP A 128 -5.92 16.07 -22.26
C ASP A 128 -6.50 14.65 -22.25
N LYS A 129 -5.73 13.66 -21.85
CA LYS A 129 -6.15 12.25 -21.90
C LYS A 129 -6.85 11.85 -20.61
N HIS A 130 -7.85 10.98 -20.77
CA HIS A 130 -8.51 10.30 -19.67
C HIS A 130 -7.67 9.09 -19.23
N VAL A 131 -7.74 8.74 -17.97
CA VAL A 131 -6.90 7.68 -17.39
C VAL A 131 -7.79 6.56 -16.87
N LEU A 132 -7.54 5.35 -17.36
CA LEU A 132 -8.13 4.12 -16.85
C LEU A 132 -7.06 3.32 -16.11
N PHE A 133 -7.25 3.16 -14.79
CA PHE A 133 -6.44 2.29 -13.96
C PHE A 133 -7.08 0.89 -13.90
N ILE A 134 -6.31 -0.13 -14.21
CA ILE A 134 -6.74 -1.53 -14.13
C ILE A 134 -5.82 -2.25 -13.17
N GLY A 135 -6.35 -2.73 -12.05
CA GLY A 135 -5.54 -3.37 -11.02
C GLY A 135 -6.29 -4.38 -10.18
N THR A 136 -5.52 -5.29 -9.58
CA THR A 136 -6.01 -6.27 -8.63
C THR A 136 -5.20 -6.21 -7.34
N GLY A 137 -5.84 -6.46 -6.20
CA GLY A 137 -5.19 -6.51 -4.91
C GLY A 137 -4.32 -5.27 -4.64
N THR A 138 -3.09 -5.48 -4.20
CA THR A 138 -2.16 -4.39 -3.84
C THR A 138 -1.63 -3.58 -5.03
N GLY A 139 -1.90 -4.00 -6.28
CA GLY A 139 -1.65 -3.19 -7.48
C GLY A 139 -2.45 -1.88 -7.51
N LEU A 140 -3.44 -1.75 -6.62
CA LEU A 140 -4.19 -0.51 -6.43
C LEU A 140 -3.37 0.60 -5.75
N ALA A 141 -2.33 0.27 -4.97
CA ALA A 141 -1.57 1.26 -4.19
C ALA A 141 -1.04 2.45 -5.01
N PRO A 142 -0.34 2.26 -6.15
CA PRO A 142 0.13 3.38 -6.96
C PRO A 142 -1.02 4.23 -7.52
N TYR A 143 -2.16 3.62 -7.83
CA TYR A 143 -3.34 4.35 -8.32
C TYR A 143 -3.96 5.24 -7.24
N MET A 144 -4.00 4.77 -5.99
CA MET A 144 -4.43 5.59 -4.85
C MET A 144 -3.54 6.82 -4.69
N SER A 145 -2.23 6.66 -4.81
CA SER A 145 -1.29 7.78 -4.77
C SER A 145 -1.55 8.78 -5.91
N MET A 146 -1.75 8.29 -7.12
CA MET A 146 -2.05 9.12 -8.31
C MET A 146 -3.39 9.86 -8.15
N LEU A 147 -4.45 9.16 -7.75
CA LEU A 147 -5.77 9.77 -7.53
C LEU A 147 -5.74 10.83 -6.44
N ARG A 148 -5.18 10.52 -5.28
CA ARG A 148 -5.07 11.44 -4.15
C ARG A 148 -4.22 12.66 -4.42
N THR A 149 -3.39 12.61 -5.47
CA THR A 149 -2.53 13.74 -5.88
C THR A 149 -3.11 14.54 -7.03
N HIS A 150 -3.72 13.89 -8.02
CA HIS A 150 -4.07 14.52 -9.29
C HIS A 150 -5.57 14.70 -9.51
N LEU A 151 -6.43 13.92 -8.83
CA LEU A 151 -7.87 14.06 -9.01
C LEU A 151 -8.38 15.35 -8.37
N VAL A 152 -8.85 16.26 -9.21
CA VAL A 152 -9.58 17.45 -8.80
C VAL A 152 -11.05 17.26 -9.21
N CYS A 153 -11.95 17.19 -8.24
CA CYS A 153 -13.37 16.95 -8.50
C CYS A 153 -13.96 18.05 -9.39
N GLY A 154 -14.62 17.64 -10.47
CA GLY A 154 -15.32 18.54 -11.37
C GLY A 154 -14.43 19.23 -12.42
N SER A 155 -13.12 18.98 -12.43
CA SER A 155 -12.22 19.58 -13.40
C SER A 155 -11.09 18.64 -13.83
N GLY A 156 -10.49 18.92 -14.98
CA GLY A 156 -9.38 18.14 -15.53
C GLY A 156 -9.81 16.83 -16.19
N PRO A 157 -8.88 15.87 -16.31
CA PRO A 157 -9.13 14.60 -16.95
C PRO A 157 -10.13 13.74 -16.16
N ARG A 158 -10.80 12.84 -16.87
CA ARG A 158 -11.58 11.79 -16.21
C ARG A 158 -10.68 10.65 -15.82
N TYR A 159 -10.92 10.14 -14.61
CA TYR A 159 -10.26 8.96 -14.08
C TYR A 159 -11.26 7.83 -13.90
N ALA A 160 -10.85 6.60 -14.19
CA ALA A 160 -11.61 5.42 -13.86
C ALA A 160 -10.70 4.37 -13.22
N VAL A 161 -11.25 3.59 -12.28
CA VAL A 161 -10.56 2.46 -11.66
C VAL A 161 -11.38 1.20 -11.87
N LEU A 162 -10.85 0.25 -12.62
CA LEU A 162 -11.32 -1.13 -12.68
C LEU A 162 -10.54 -1.94 -11.64
N HIS A 163 -11.20 -2.25 -10.52
CA HIS A 163 -10.58 -2.92 -9.38
C HIS A 163 -11.08 -4.35 -9.25
N GLY A 164 -10.21 -5.31 -9.50
CA GLY A 164 -10.48 -6.74 -9.37
C GLY A 164 -10.04 -7.30 -8.02
N ALA A 165 -10.87 -8.15 -7.42
CA ALA A 165 -10.54 -8.93 -6.25
C ALA A 165 -11.12 -10.35 -6.36
N ARG A 166 -10.74 -11.27 -5.45
CA ARG A 166 -11.38 -12.59 -5.36
C ARG A 166 -12.77 -12.47 -4.76
N HIS A 167 -12.89 -11.74 -3.67
CA HIS A 167 -14.10 -11.55 -2.88
C HIS A 167 -14.33 -10.06 -2.61
N SER A 168 -15.52 -9.70 -2.20
CA SER A 168 -15.90 -8.30 -1.93
C SER A 168 -15.11 -7.69 -0.76
N TRP A 169 -14.75 -8.49 0.24
CA TRP A 169 -13.94 -8.06 1.38
C TRP A 169 -12.46 -7.85 1.06
N ASP A 170 -11.99 -8.34 -0.09
CA ASP A 170 -10.63 -8.11 -0.60
C ASP A 170 -10.50 -6.80 -1.40
N LEU A 171 -11.61 -6.07 -1.57
CA LEU A 171 -11.64 -4.77 -2.25
C LEU A 171 -11.21 -3.65 -1.28
N GLY A 172 -9.95 -3.57 -0.94
CA GLY A 172 -9.46 -2.50 -0.09
C GLY A 172 -9.63 -1.12 -0.71
N TYR A 173 -9.65 -0.09 0.11
CA TYR A 173 -10.00 1.29 -0.28
C TYR A 173 -11.39 1.45 -0.93
N ARG A 174 -12.24 0.40 -0.93
CA ARG A 174 -13.56 0.47 -1.55
C ARG A 174 -14.39 1.65 -1.04
N GLY A 175 -14.38 1.88 0.26
CA GLY A 175 -15.11 2.99 0.88
C GLY A 175 -14.68 4.36 0.36
N GLU A 176 -13.37 4.58 0.24
CA GLU A 176 -12.80 5.81 -0.29
C GLU A 176 -13.14 5.98 -1.77
N LEU A 177 -12.93 4.95 -2.59
CA LEU A 177 -13.22 5.00 -4.03
C LEU A 177 -14.71 5.22 -4.33
N MET A 178 -15.60 4.59 -3.58
CA MET A 178 -17.05 4.85 -3.69
C MET A 178 -17.42 6.27 -3.27
N THR A 179 -16.74 6.82 -2.28
CA THR A 179 -16.95 8.21 -1.84
C THR A 179 -16.46 9.19 -2.91
N LEU A 180 -15.30 8.96 -3.49
CA LEU A 180 -14.79 9.76 -4.60
C LEU A 180 -15.75 9.74 -5.79
N GLN A 181 -16.32 8.58 -6.14
CA GLN A 181 -17.31 8.48 -7.22
C GLN A 181 -18.59 9.29 -6.95
N ARG A 182 -19.01 9.41 -5.70
CA ARG A 182 -20.19 10.24 -5.35
C ARG A 182 -19.89 11.73 -5.41
N LEU A 183 -18.66 12.11 -5.06
CA LEU A 183 -18.25 13.53 -4.94
C LEU A 183 -17.73 14.11 -6.25
N CYS A 184 -17.09 13.29 -7.11
CA CYS A 184 -16.37 13.74 -8.28
C CYS A 184 -17.03 13.22 -9.55
N ASN A 185 -17.65 14.09 -10.33
CA ASN A 185 -18.32 13.73 -11.61
C ASN A 185 -17.33 13.30 -12.71
N ASN A 186 -16.04 13.51 -12.51
CA ASN A 186 -14.95 13.08 -13.39
C ASN A 186 -14.22 11.84 -12.88
N PHE A 187 -14.81 11.08 -11.93
CA PHE A 187 -14.27 9.82 -11.44
C PHE A 187 -15.29 8.69 -11.52
N THR A 188 -14.84 7.50 -11.92
CA THR A 188 -15.64 6.27 -11.98
C THR A 188 -14.93 5.12 -11.31
N TYR A 189 -15.61 4.41 -10.43
CA TYR A 189 -15.09 3.21 -9.77
C TYR A 189 -15.88 1.97 -10.18
N ILE A 190 -15.19 0.95 -10.68
CA ILE A 190 -15.76 -0.30 -11.21
C ILE A 190 -15.15 -1.47 -10.44
N PRO A 191 -15.72 -1.86 -9.28
CA PRO A 191 -15.29 -3.05 -8.57
C PRO A 191 -15.75 -4.32 -9.29
N THR A 192 -14.89 -5.34 -9.34
CA THR A 192 -15.20 -6.65 -9.87
C THR A 192 -14.70 -7.75 -8.94
N ILE A 193 -15.44 -8.84 -8.84
CA ILE A 193 -15.05 -10.01 -8.05
C ILE A 193 -15.04 -11.26 -8.91
N SER A 194 -14.04 -12.13 -8.71
CA SER A 194 -13.89 -13.35 -9.51
C SER A 194 -14.50 -14.59 -8.88
N ARG A 195 -14.87 -14.54 -7.58
CA ARG A 195 -15.45 -15.66 -6.84
C ARG A 195 -16.74 -15.29 -6.11
N PRO A 196 -17.76 -14.79 -6.81
CA PRO A 196 -19.00 -14.37 -6.16
C PRO A 196 -19.76 -15.51 -5.47
N GLY A 197 -19.59 -16.76 -5.93
CA GLY A 197 -20.24 -17.93 -5.32
C GLY A 197 -19.61 -18.38 -3.99
N GLU A 198 -18.43 -17.88 -3.62
CA GLU A 198 -17.77 -18.15 -2.34
C GLU A 198 -18.10 -17.10 -1.27
N GLU A 199 -18.84 -16.06 -1.64
CA GLU A 199 -19.26 -15.04 -0.67
C GLU A 199 -20.34 -15.63 0.25
N SER A 200 -20.09 -15.56 1.56
CA SER A 200 -21.18 -15.76 2.53
C SER A 200 -22.25 -14.71 2.29
N ALA A 201 -23.51 -15.10 2.48
CA ALA A 201 -24.66 -14.22 2.32
C ALA A 201 -24.39 -12.84 2.96
N PRO A 202 -24.85 -11.73 2.35
CA PRO A 202 -24.66 -10.41 2.92
C PRO A 202 -25.23 -10.36 4.33
N TRP A 203 -24.45 -9.86 5.21
CA TRP A 203 -24.75 -9.60 6.62
C TRP A 203 -25.85 -8.57 6.78
#